data_2c133bbd4c24be57d59869018b1db694
#
_entry.id   2c133bbd4c24be57d59869018b1db694
#
_cell.length_a   1.000
_cell.length_b   1.000
_cell.length_c   1.000
_cell.angle_alpha   90.00
_cell.angle_beta   90.00
_cell.angle_gamma   90.00
#
_symmetry.space_group_name_H-M   'P 1'
#
loop_
_entity.id
_entity.type
_entity.pdbx_description
1 polymer ?
#
loop_
_entity_poly.entity_id
_entity_poly.type
_entity_poly.pdbx_seq_one_letter_code
_entity_poly.pdbx_strand_id
1 'polypeptide(L)'
;MKEDYNNFKYAKENMGYYKAILKESDNILKMSEQRYADGKTSLLNLFIIENSHQEILNEYISDMQVYYDAYLDLIHNMGHDILLDEKSLDDL
;
A
#
# COMPACT_ATOMS: atom_id res chain seq x y z
N MET A 1 12.13 -1.36 -19.51
CA MET A 1 12.00 -2.58 -18.70
C MET A 1 12.72 -2.47 -17.35
N LYS A 2 14.00 -2.10 -17.37
CA LYS A 2 14.77 -1.94 -16.13
C LYS A 2 14.21 -0.86 -15.19
N GLU A 3 13.71 0.22 -15.76
CA GLU A 3 13.09 1.32 -15.03
C GLU A 3 11.75 0.91 -14.40
N ASP A 4 10.91 0.18 -15.15
CA ASP A 4 9.62 -0.31 -14.67
C ASP A 4 9.78 -1.32 -13.54
N TYR A 5 10.77 -2.20 -13.64
CA TYR A 5 11.08 -3.16 -12.60
C TYR A 5 11.56 -2.47 -11.32
N ASN A 6 12.42 -1.46 -11.44
CA ASN A 6 12.90 -0.70 -10.30
C ASN A 6 11.77 0.07 -9.62
N ASN A 7 10.88 0.69 -10.41
CA ASN A 7 9.72 1.40 -9.88
C ASN A 7 8.79 0.45 -9.14
N PHE A 8 8.55 -0.72 -9.70
CA PHE A 8 7.76 -1.77 -9.06
C PHE A 8 8.38 -2.21 -7.74
N LYS A 9 9.69 -2.44 -7.73
CA LYS A 9 10.42 -2.87 -6.54
C LYS A 9 10.34 -1.82 -5.42
N TYR A 10 10.55 -0.56 -5.75
CA TYR A 10 10.44 0.54 -4.78
C TYR A 10 9.02 0.67 -4.24
N ALA A 11 8.02 0.60 -5.11
CA ALA A 11 6.62 0.67 -4.70
C ALA A 11 6.25 -0.48 -3.78
N LYS A 12 6.73 -1.68 -4.07
CA LYS A 12 6.52 -2.86 -3.22
C LYS A 12 7.17 -2.70 -1.85
N GLU A 13 8.40 -2.20 -1.80
CA GLU A 13 9.11 -1.95 -0.55
C GLU A 13 8.40 -0.90 0.30
N ASN A 14 7.97 0.21 -0.32
CA ASN A 14 7.22 1.27 0.35
C ASN A 14 5.89 0.76 0.89
N MET A 15 5.18 -0.04 0.12
CA MET A 15 3.91 -0.61 0.54
C MET A 15 4.10 -1.54 1.75
N GLY A 16 5.16 -2.36 1.76
CA GLY A 16 5.50 -3.21 2.89
C GLY A 16 5.82 -2.41 4.14
N TYR A 17 6.56 -1.31 3.99
CA TYR A 17 6.90 -0.42 5.08
C TYR A 17 5.65 0.23 5.68
N TYR A 18 4.77 0.79 4.85
CA TYR A 18 3.54 1.42 5.32
C TYR A 18 2.54 0.41 5.89
N LYS A 19 2.54 -0.81 5.38
CA LYS A 19 1.72 -1.88 5.93
C LYS A 19 2.10 -2.19 7.38
N ALA A 20 3.40 -2.23 7.68
CA ALA A 20 3.90 -2.42 9.04
C ALA A 20 3.52 -1.25 9.95
N ILE A 21 3.67 -0.02 9.47
CA ILE A 21 3.29 1.20 10.20
C ILE A 21 1.79 1.20 10.47
N LEU A 22 0.97 0.85 9.48
CA LEU A 22 -0.48 0.79 9.61
C LEU A 22 -0.91 -0.22 10.67
N LYS A 23 -0.28 -1.39 10.70
CA LYS A 23 -0.56 -2.42 11.70
C LYS A 23 -0.26 -1.91 13.11
N GLU A 24 0.88 -1.26 13.28
CA GLU A 24 1.26 -0.67 14.56
C GLU A 24 0.32 0.45 14.97
N SER A 25 -0.06 1.32 14.02
CA SER A 25 -1.02 2.38 14.24
C SER A 25 -2.39 1.84 14.64
N ASP A 26 -2.84 0.76 14.02
CA ASP A 26 -4.10 0.09 14.36
C ASP A 26 -4.07 -0.42 15.81
N ASN A 27 -2.96 -0.99 16.24
CA ASN A 27 -2.78 -1.44 17.63
C ASN A 27 -2.84 -0.28 18.61
N ILE A 28 -2.19 0.85 18.27
CA ILE A 28 -2.22 2.06 19.09
C ILE A 28 -3.64 2.60 19.19
N LEU A 29 -4.37 2.62 18.08
CA LEU A 29 -5.77 3.06 18.08
C LEU A 29 -6.63 2.18 18.98
N LYS A 30 -6.51 0.88 18.89
CA LYS A 30 -7.25 -0.07 19.73
C LYS A 30 -6.95 0.13 21.20
N MET A 31 -5.68 0.31 21.55
CA MET A 31 -5.27 0.60 22.92
C MET A 31 -5.87 1.91 23.42
N SER A 32 -5.89 2.94 22.57
CA SER A 32 -6.43 4.25 22.90
C SER A 32 -7.95 4.22 23.09
N GLU A 33 -8.65 3.45 22.27
CA GLU A 33 -10.09 3.23 22.42
C GLU A 33 -10.39 2.54 23.76
N GLN A 34 -9.59 1.55 24.13
CA GLN A 34 -9.74 0.86 25.40
C GLN A 34 -9.46 1.81 26.57
N ARG A 35 -8.41 2.62 26.49
CA ARG A 35 -8.09 3.60 27.53
C ARG A 35 -9.19 4.66 27.68
N TYR A 36 -9.77 5.07 26.56
CA TYR A 36 -10.91 5.99 26.61
C TYR A 36 -12.11 5.34 27.29
N ALA A 37 -12.43 4.11 26.95
CA ALA A 37 -13.50 3.36 27.59
C ALA A 37 -13.28 3.20 29.10
N ASP A 38 -12.02 3.05 29.52
CA ASP A 38 -11.63 2.94 30.92
C ASP A 38 -11.52 4.31 31.64
N GLY A 39 -11.74 5.41 30.92
CA GLY A 39 -11.65 6.75 31.47
C GLY A 39 -10.24 7.24 31.70
N LYS A 40 -9.23 6.60 31.06
CA LYS A 40 -7.80 6.91 31.26
C LYS A 40 -7.25 7.91 30.28
N THR A 41 -8.01 8.30 29.25
CA THR A 41 -7.59 9.30 28.27
C THR A 41 -8.79 10.17 27.88
N SER A 42 -8.50 11.33 27.30
CA SER A 42 -9.53 12.26 26.85
C SER A 42 -10.04 11.90 25.46
N LEU A 43 -11.26 12.36 25.15
CA LEU A 43 -11.84 12.23 23.82
C LEU A 43 -10.97 12.95 22.77
N LEU A 44 -10.40 14.09 23.14
CA LEU A 44 -9.52 14.85 22.25
C LEU A 44 -8.28 14.01 21.84
N ASN A 45 -7.65 13.35 22.82
CA ASN A 45 -6.51 12.47 22.53
C ASN A 45 -6.90 11.31 21.61
N LEU A 46 -8.08 10.73 21.82
CA LEU A 46 -8.59 9.66 20.97
C LEU A 46 -8.79 10.18 19.54
N PHE A 47 -9.37 11.35 19.35
CA PHE A 47 -9.53 11.96 18.02
C PHE A 47 -8.21 12.22 17.33
N ILE A 48 -7.19 12.69 18.05
CA ILE A 48 -5.85 12.92 17.50
C ILE A 48 -5.27 11.60 16.97
N ILE A 49 -5.41 10.53 17.74
CA ILE A 49 -4.91 9.22 17.35
C ILE A 49 -5.71 8.65 16.16
N GLU A 50 -7.03 8.82 16.16
CA GLU A 50 -7.87 8.41 15.03
C GLU A 50 -7.49 9.15 13.76
N ASN A 51 -7.24 10.46 13.84
CA ASN A 51 -6.81 11.26 12.70
C ASN A 51 -5.45 10.83 12.18
N SER A 52 -4.49 10.55 13.09
CA SER A 52 -3.17 10.03 12.70
C SER A 52 -3.29 8.68 12.01
N HIS A 53 -4.13 7.79 12.52
CA HIS A 53 -4.40 6.50 11.91
C HIS A 53 -4.99 6.66 10.51
N GLN A 54 -5.94 7.60 10.35
CA GLN A 54 -6.57 7.86 9.07
C GLN A 54 -5.56 8.40 8.05
N GLU A 55 -4.65 9.27 8.46
CA GLU A 55 -3.58 9.78 7.60
C GLU A 55 -2.67 8.65 7.12
N ILE A 56 -2.27 7.78 8.03
CA ILE A 56 -1.43 6.60 7.69
C ILE A 56 -2.18 5.67 6.72
N LEU A 57 -3.46 5.45 6.96
CA LEU A 57 -4.29 4.64 6.08
C LEU A 57 -4.39 5.25 4.69
N ASN A 58 -4.58 6.56 4.60
CA ASN A 58 -4.64 7.29 3.32
C ASN A 58 -3.32 7.18 2.56
N GLU A 59 -2.18 7.29 3.24
CA GLU A 59 -0.87 7.11 2.63
C GLU A 59 -0.68 5.67 2.15
N TYR A 60 -1.12 4.69 2.93
CA TYR A 60 -1.07 3.29 2.53
C TYR A 60 -1.88 3.05 1.25
N ILE A 61 -3.09 3.61 1.18
CA ILE A 61 -3.96 3.50 0.00
C ILE A 61 -3.29 4.15 -1.21
N SER A 62 -2.69 5.33 -1.02
CA SER A 62 -1.97 6.04 -2.09
C SER A 62 -0.80 5.21 -2.60
N ASP A 63 0.00 4.64 -1.71
CA ASP A 63 1.13 3.78 -2.06
C ASP A 63 0.66 2.49 -2.74
N MET A 64 -0.48 1.97 -2.31
CA MET A 64 -1.07 0.80 -2.95
C MET A 64 -1.48 1.10 -4.40
N GLN A 65 -2.02 2.30 -4.66
CA GLN A 65 -2.33 2.75 -6.01
C GLN A 65 -1.06 2.85 -6.86
N VAL A 66 0.01 3.43 -6.32
CA VAL A 66 1.31 3.50 -7.01
C VAL A 66 1.85 2.10 -7.29
N TYR A 67 1.72 1.20 -6.32
CA TYR A 67 2.14 -0.20 -6.48
C TYR A 67 1.36 -0.88 -7.61
N TYR A 68 0.04 -0.73 -7.63
CA TYR A 68 -0.79 -1.32 -8.68
C TYR A 68 -0.48 -0.75 -10.04
N ASP A 69 -0.29 0.56 -10.15
CA ASP A 69 0.06 1.21 -11.41
C ASP A 69 1.40 0.69 -11.92
N ALA A 70 2.41 0.58 -11.05
CA ALA A 70 3.71 0.04 -11.41
C ALA A 70 3.62 -1.43 -11.82
N TYR A 71 2.80 -2.21 -11.10
CA TYR A 71 2.57 -3.61 -11.40
C TYR A 71 1.89 -3.80 -12.77
N LEU A 72 0.87 -2.99 -13.04
CA LEU A 72 0.16 -3.03 -14.33
C LEU A 72 1.08 -2.60 -15.47
N ASP A 73 1.90 -1.58 -15.27
CA ASP A 73 2.88 -1.14 -16.27
C ASP A 73 3.89 -2.25 -16.56
N LEU A 74 4.40 -2.90 -15.51
CA LEU A 74 5.34 -4.00 -15.66
C LEU A 74 4.72 -5.17 -16.41
N ILE A 75 3.50 -5.56 -16.05
CA ILE A 75 2.77 -6.65 -16.71
C ILE A 75 2.44 -6.27 -18.14
N HIS A 76 2.02 -5.04 -18.38
CA HIS A 76 1.70 -4.57 -19.73
C HIS A 76 2.91 -4.67 -20.64
N ASN A 77 4.08 -4.23 -20.18
CA ASN A 77 5.30 -4.30 -20.95
C ASN A 77 5.76 -5.75 -21.16
N MET A 78 5.70 -6.57 -20.13
CA MET A 78 6.01 -7.99 -20.21
C MET A 78 4.98 -8.73 -21.07
N GLY A 79 3.70 -8.40 -20.88
CA GLY A 79 2.59 -8.98 -21.62
C GLY A 79 2.64 -8.64 -23.09
N HIS A 80 3.14 -7.46 -23.46
CA HIS A 80 3.33 -7.07 -24.84
C HIS A 80 4.35 -7.98 -25.53
N ASP A 81 5.47 -8.26 -24.86
CA ASP A 81 6.49 -9.18 -25.37
C ASP A 81 5.94 -10.62 -25.47
N ILE A 82 5.18 -11.06 -24.48
CA ILE A 82 4.55 -12.40 -24.49
C ILE A 82 3.48 -12.49 -25.57
N LEU A 83 2.67 -11.46 -25.76
CA LEU A 83 1.65 -11.41 -26.79
C LEU A 83 2.26 -11.44 -28.20
N LEU A 84 3.41 -10.80 -28.39
CA LEU A 84 4.14 -10.87 -29.65
C LEU A 84 4.63 -12.30 -29.91
N ASP A 85 5.11 -12.99 -28.88
CA ASP A 85 5.53 -14.39 -28.99
C ASP A 85 4.35 -15.31 -29.25
N GLU A 86 3.21 -15.08 -28.60
CA GLU A 86 1.97 -15.85 -28.85
C GLU A 86 1.44 -15.61 -30.24
N LYS A 87 1.50 -14.41 -30.77
CA LYS A 87 1.13 -14.09 -32.14
C LYS A 87 2.04 -14.81 -33.14
N SER A 88 3.34 -14.90 -32.83
CA SER A 88 4.27 -15.67 -33.62
C SER A 88 3.93 -17.16 -33.63
N LEU A 89 3.46 -17.67 -32.49
CA LEU A 89 3.02 -19.06 -32.36
C LEU A 89 1.70 -19.32 -33.09
N ASP A 90 0.77 -18.39 -33.01
CA ASP A 90 -0.54 -18.48 -33.68
C ASP A 90 -0.41 -18.33 -35.19
N ASP A 91 0.59 -17.61 -35.67
CA ASP A 91 0.91 -17.49 -37.10
C ASP A 91 1.62 -18.72 -37.66
N LEU A 92 2.00 -19.64 -36.80
CA LEU A 92 2.57 -20.93 -37.16
C LEU A 92 1.49 -21.99 -37.29
#